data_009689a3bb06fbd23971f8bd02bf0fe6
#
_entry.id   009689a3bb06fbd23971f8bd02bf0fe6
#
_cell.length_a   1.000
_cell.length_b   1.000
_cell.length_c   1.000
_cell.angle_alpha   90.00
_cell.angle_beta   90.00
_cell.angle_gamma   90.00
#
_symmetry.space_group_name_H-M   'P 1'
#
loop_
_entity.id
_entity.type
_entity.pdbx_description
1 polymer ?
#
loop_
_entity_poly.entity_id
_entity_poly.type
_entity_poly.pdbx_seq_one_letter_code
_entity_poly.pdbx_strand_id
1 'polypeptide(L)'
;MLTIYLYDTDKWDETIKLVDTTSEYGLTGCIIASHDEIIKQTTKKLTHSAGNFYINDKPTGAVVGQQPFGGSRGSGTNDKAGSELNLLRWVSVRTIKENFEPPKNYRYSFLKKE
;
A
#
# COMPACT_ATOMS: atom_id res chain seq x y z
N MET A 1 -9.84 23.28 -9.65
CA MET A 1 -11.31 23.20 -9.43
C MET A 1 -11.54 22.26 -8.25
N LEU A 2 -12.39 22.65 -7.28
CA LEU A 2 -12.78 21.80 -6.15
C LEU A 2 -14.17 21.24 -6.41
N THR A 3 -14.32 19.93 -6.37
CA THR A 3 -15.60 19.25 -6.48
C THR A 3 -16.03 18.77 -5.10
N ILE A 4 -17.26 19.09 -4.70
CA ILE A 4 -17.83 18.68 -3.41
C ILE A 4 -19.03 17.77 -3.69
N TYR A 5 -19.06 16.63 -3.03
CA TYR A 5 -20.20 15.70 -3.03
C TYR A 5 -20.81 15.66 -1.63
N LEU A 6 -22.11 15.97 -1.55
CA LEU A 6 -22.89 15.93 -0.29
C LEU A 6 -23.69 14.63 -0.24
N TYR A 7 -23.74 14.01 0.93
CA TYR A 7 -24.46 12.77 1.15
C TYR A 7 -25.11 12.75 2.53
N ASP A 8 -26.18 11.99 2.66
CA ASP A 8 -26.82 11.73 3.95
C ASP A 8 -26.06 10.65 4.71
N THR A 9 -26.09 10.71 6.04
CA THR A 9 -25.33 9.80 6.91
C THR A 9 -25.69 8.32 6.71
N ASP A 10 -26.95 8.02 6.37
CA ASP A 10 -27.44 6.68 6.06
C ASP A 10 -26.88 6.10 4.76
N LYS A 11 -26.34 6.95 3.87
CA LYS A 11 -25.71 6.57 2.60
C LYS A 11 -24.20 6.43 2.68
N TRP A 12 -23.66 6.29 3.86
CA TRP A 12 -22.21 6.20 4.09
C TRP A 12 -21.57 5.08 3.25
N ASP A 13 -22.10 3.88 3.28
CA ASP A 13 -21.52 2.73 2.57
C ASP A 13 -21.55 2.90 1.04
N GLU A 14 -22.62 3.47 0.51
CA GLU A 14 -22.73 3.80 -0.91
C GLU A 14 -21.69 4.86 -1.30
N THR A 15 -21.52 5.87 -0.45
CA THR A 15 -20.54 6.94 -0.66
C THR A 15 -19.13 6.42 -0.65
N ILE A 16 -18.76 5.54 0.28
CA ILE A 16 -17.43 4.92 0.31
C ILE A 16 -17.20 4.07 -0.94
N LYS A 17 -18.19 3.34 -1.40
CA LYS A 17 -18.10 2.60 -2.66
C LYS A 17 -17.91 3.54 -3.86
N LEU A 18 -18.63 4.66 -3.90
CA LEU A 18 -18.48 5.68 -4.93
C LEU A 18 -17.04 6.25 -4.93
N VAL A 19 -16.50 6.61 -3.77
CA VAL A 19 -15.11 7.06 -3.62
C VAL A 19 -14.13 6.03 -4.18
N ASP A 20 -14.33 4.75 -3.86
CA ASP A 20 -13.44 3.68 -4.31
C ASP A 20 -13.49 3.44 -5.82
N THR A 21 -14.64 3.65 -6.45
CA THR A 21 -14.87 3.27 -7.85
C THR A 21 -14.84 4.42 -8.85
N THR A 22 -14.81 5.67 -8.40
CA THR A 22 -14.93 6.86 -9.27
C THR A 22 -13.74 7.05 -10.20
N SER A 23 -12.55 6.62 -9.80
CA SER A 23 -11.31 6.86 -10.56
C SER A 23 -10.45 5.61 -10.64
N GLU A 24 -9.80 5.45 -11.81
CA GLU A 24 -8.72 4.47 -12.00
C GLU A 24 -7.42 4.88 -11.31
N TYR A 25 -7.31 6.13 -10.86
CA TYR A 25 -6.15 6.67 -10.17
C TYR A 25 -6.34 6.64 -8.65
N GLY A 26 -5.26 6.43 -7.93
CA GLY A 26 -5.25 6.36 -6.48
C GLY A 26 -3.96 6.94 -5.90
N LEU A 27 -3.70 8.23 -6.12
CA LEU A 27 -2.46 8.85 -5.67
C LEU A 27 -2.47 9.10 -4.16
N THR A 28 -3.38 9.95 -3.71
CA THR A 28 -3.53 10.32 -2.30
C THR A 28 -4.98 10.32 -1.89
N GLY A 29 -5.25 10.01 -0.64
CA GLY A 29 -6.56 10.08 -0.03
C GLY A 29 -6.46 10.45 1.45
N CYS A 30 -7.54 10.98 1.99
CA CYS A 30 -7.62 11.34 3.41
C CYS A 30 -9.01 11.04 3.95
N ILE A 31 -9.05 10.61 5.21
CA ILE A 31 -10.26 10.61 6.01
C ILE A 31 -10.09 11.55 7.20
N ILE A 32 -11.13 12.33 7.48
CA ILE A 32 -11.24 13.16 8.67
C ILE A 32 -12.42 12.65 9.47
N ALA A 33 -12.18 12.07 10.62
CA ALA A 33 -13.19 11.50 11.49
C ALA A 33 -12.72 11.49 12.95
N SER A 34 -13.67 11.60 13.89
CA SER A 34 -13.40 11.55 15.34
C SER A 34 -13.62 10.17 15.94
N HIS A 35 -14.26 9.25 15.20
CA HIS A 35 -14.60 7.92 15.71
C HIS A 35 -13.66 6.87 15.15
N ASP A 36 -12.94 6.18 16.01
CA ASP A 36 -11.95 5.15 15.67
C ASP A 36 -12.54 4.02 14.81
N GLU A 37 -13.79 3.62 15.08
CA GLU A 37 -14.44 2.57 14.33
C GLU A 37 -14.68 2.97 12.87
N ILE A 38 -15.09 4.22 12.62
CA ILE A 38 -15.26 4.76 11.27
C ILE A 38 -13.90 4.81 10.56
N ILE A 39 -12.85 5.24 11.26
CA ILE A 39 -11.49 5.27 10.71
C ILE A 39 -11.06 3.86 10.27
N LYS A 40 -11.21 2.86 11.15
CA LYS A 40 -10.85 1.46 10.86
C LYS A 40 -11.62 0.90 9.67
N GLN A 41 -12.94 1.05 9.67
CA GLN A 41 -13.79 0.53 8.59
C GLN A 41 -13.48 1.19 7.26
N THR A 42 -13.32 2.52 7.24
CA THR A 42 -13.02 3.27 6.03
C THR A 42 -11.65 2.92 5.50
N THR A 43 -10.63 2.87 6.35
CA THR A 43 -9.27 2.47 5.96
C THR A 43 -9.26 1.09 5.32
N LYS A 44 -10.03 0.15 5.87
CA LYS A 44 -10.16 -1.19 5.30
C LYS A 44 -10.87 -1.19 3.94
N LYS A 45 -11.98 -0.45 3.81
CA LYS A 45 -12.75 -0.38 2.56
C LYS A 45 -11.99 0.33 1.44
N LEU A 46 -11.17 1.31 1.77
CA LEU A 46 -10.40 2.12 0.84
C LEU A 46 -8.93 1.69 0.71
N THR A 47 -8.60 0.44 1.05
CA THR A 47 -7.22 -0.09 1.05
C THR A 47 -6.45 0.18 -0.26
N HIS A 48 -7.14 0.14 -1.39
CA HIS A 48 -6.52 0.31 -2.71
C HIS A 48 -6.84 1.66 -3.37
N SER A 49 -7.55 2.54 -2.68
CA SER A 49 -7.99 3.82 -3.25
C SER A 49 -6.92 4.90 -3.25
N ALA A 50 -5.86 4.72 -2.48
CA ALA A 50 -4.76 5.67 -2.44
C ALA A 50 -3.44 4.97 -2.06
N GLY A 51 -2.36 5.35 -2.74
CA GLY A 51 -1.01 4.92 -2.39
C GLY A 51 -0.51 5.59 -1.10
N ASN A 52 -0.86 6.86 -0.89
CA ASN A 52 -0.69 7.56 0.37
C ASN A 52 -2.05 7.89 0.97
N PHE A 53 -2.39 7.25 2.07
CA PHE A 53 -3.64 7.43 2.78
C PHE A 53 -3.40 8.12 4.11
N TYR A 54 -4.09 9.24 4.32
CA TYR A 54 -3.92 10.09 5.50
C TYR A 54 -5.14 10.01 6.40
N ILE A 55 -4.92 10.07 7.70
CA ILE A 55 -5.98 10.09 8.72
C ILE A 55 -5.84 11.36 9.53
N ASN A 56 -6.88 12.21 9.51
CA ASN A 56 -6.92 13.49 10.23
C ASN A 56 -5.71 14.40 9.94
N ASP A 57 -5.22 14.36 8.71
CA ASP A 57 -4.06 15.12 8.26
C ASP A 57 -4.33 15.72 6.87
N LYS A 58 -3.36 16.46 6.34
CA LYS A 58 -3.42 17.00 4.98
C LYS A 58 -3.54 15.85 3.97
N PRO A 59 -4.42 15.98 2.96
CA PRO A 59 -4.71 14.91 2.02
C PRO A 59 -3.59 14.66 0.99
N THR A 60 -2.53 15.45 1.03
CA THR A 60 -1.40 15.39 0.09
C THR A 60 -0.18 16.09 0.67
N GLY A 61 0.93 16.13 -0.10
CA GLY A 61 2.15 16.85 0.31
C GLY A 61 3.02 16.02 1.23
N ALA A 62 3.44 14.84 0.75
CA ALA A 62 4.40 14.02 1.47
C ALA A 62 5.70 14.77 1.74
N VAL A 63 6.19 14.68 2.97
CA VAL A 63 7.42 15.31 3.42
C VAL A 63 8.52 14.28 3.50
N VAL A 64 9.64 14.54 2.85
CA VAL A 64 10.82 13.66 2.87
C VAL A 64 11.24 13.38 4.32
N GLY A 65 11.45 12.11 4.64
CA GLY A 65 11.82 11.66 5.99
C GLY A 65 10.64 11.43 6.94
N GLN A 66 9.41 11.82 6.56
CA GLN A 66 8.22 11.53 7.35
C GLN A 66 7.44 10.34 6.77
N GLN A 67 7.13 10.37 5.48
CA GLN A 67 6.47 9.28 4.79
C GLN A 67 7.00 9.12 3.36
N PRO A 68 7.17 7.89 2.87
CA PRO A 68 7.47 7.65 1.47
C PRO A 68 6.23 7.93 0.62
N PHE A 69 6.45 8.23 -0.66
CA PHE A 69 5.39 8.62 -1.58
C PHE A 69 5.29 7.69 -2.78
N GLY A 70 4.06 7.29 -3.11
CA GLY A 70 3.78 6.50 -4.30
C GLY A 70 2.30 6.27 -4.47
N GLY A 71 1.84 6.27 -5.73
CA GLY A 71 0.43 6.09 -6.09
C GLY A 71 0.04 4.64 -6.28
N SER A 72 -1.19 4.33 -5.93
CA SER A 72 -1.87 3.06 -6.21
C SER A 72 -2.59 3.10 -7.55
N ARG A 73 -3.07 1.97 -8.04
CA ARG A 73 -3.81 1.82 -9.31
C ARG A 73 -3.06 2.45 -10.49
N GLY A 74 -3.72 3.23 -11.32
CA GLY A 74 -3.12 3.95 -12.45
C GLY A 74 -2.20 5.11 -12.07
N SER A 75 -2.03 5.43 -10.80
CA SER A 75 -1.18 6.53 -10.32
C SER A 75 0.30 6.18 -10.19
N GLY A 76 0.74 5.09 -10.77
CA GLY A 76 2.15 4.71 -10.83
C GLY A 76 2.44 3.34 -10.26
N THR A 77 3.72 3.06 -10.03
CA THR A 77 4.20 1.73 -9.60
C THR A 77 4.18 1.55 -8.08
N ASN A 78 3.87 2.60 -7.34
CA ASN A 78 3.84 2.62 -5.87
C ASN A 78 5.18 2.23 -5.23
N ASP A 79 6.29 2.63 -5.83
CA ASP A 79 7.65 2.25 -5.37
C ASP A 79 8.09 2.94 -4.09
N LYS A 80 7.24 3.78 -3.50
CA LYS A 80 7.51 4.45 -2.23
C LYS A 80 8.81 5.25 -2.24
N ALA A 81 8.87 6.25 -3.15
CA ALA A 81 9.96 7.21 -3.22
C ALA A 81 10.22 7.83 -1.83
N GLY A 82 11.47 7.90 -1.42
CA GLY A 82 11.87 8.32 -0.07
C GLY A 82 11.94 7.18 0.95
N SER A 83 11.82 5.92 0.51
CA SER A 83 12.07 4.74 1.32
C SER A 83 13.10 3.81 0.68
N GLU A 84 13.65 2.89 1.48
CA GLU A 84 14.55 1.84 1.00
C GLU A 84 13.90 0.92 -0.05
N LEU A 85 12.57 0.76 -0.03
CA LEU A 85 11.83 -0.03 -1.01
C LEU A 85 12.03 0.48 -2.43
N ASN A 86 12.17 1.78 -2.61
CA ASN A 86 12.43 2.38 -3.91
C ASN A 86 13.79 1.94 -4.49
N LEU A 87 14.77 1.68 -3.64
CA LEU A 87 16.11 1.28 -4.05
C LEU A 87 16.12 -0.07 -4.78
N LEU A 88 15.14 -0.95 -4.51
CA LEU A 88 15.01 -2.24 -5.20
C LEU A 88 14.82 -2.09 -6.72
N ARG A 89 14.34 -0.94 -7.19
CA ARG A 89 14.25 -0.64 -8.62
C ARG A 89 15.60 -0.39 -9.31
N TRP A 90 16.62 -0.08 -8.52
CA TRP A 90 17.92 0.35 -9.00
C TRP A 90 19.00 -0.72 -8.83
N VAL A 91 18.65 -1.87 -8.22
CA VAL A 91 19.58 -2.94 -7.92
C VAL A 91 19.10 -4.27 -8.51
N SER A 92 20.07 -5.13 -8.84
CA SER A 92 19.80 -6.51 -9.20
C SER A 92 20.24 -7.40 -8.04
N VAL A 93 19.29 -8.10 -7.44
CA VAL A 93 19.55 -8.98 -6.30
C VAL A 93 20.22 -10.27 -6.77
N ARG A 94 21.33 -10.64 -6.15
CA ARG A 94 22.04 -11.89 -6.40
C ARG A 94 22.15 -12.69 -5.11
N THR A 95 21.78 -13.96 -5.19
CA THR A 95 21.97 -14.92 -4.10
C THR A 95 23.15 -15.83 -4.43
N ILE A 96 24.08 -16.00 -3.49
CA ILE A 96 25.18 -16.94 -3.59
C ILE A 96 25.02 -17.93 -2.45
N LYS A 97 25.00 -19.22 -2.79
CA LYS A 97 25.03 -20.33 -1.84
C LYS A 97 26.28 -21.16 -2.10
N GLU A 98 27.13 -21.28 -1.11
CA GLU A 98 28.33 -22.12 -1.16
C GLU A 98 28.21 -23.26 -0.18
N ASN A 99 28.49 -24.48 -0.63
CA ASN A 99 28.65 -25.64 0.24
C ASN A 99 30.11 -25.99 0.31
N PHE A 100 30.68 -25.93 1.49
CA PHE A 100 32.08 -26.35 1.73
C PHE A 100 32.26 -27.88 1.58
N GLU A 101 31.19 -28.66 1.85
CA GLU A 101 31.13 -30.08 1.58
C GLU A 101 30.05 -30.34 0.53
N PRO A 102 30.41 -30.68 -0.72
CA PRO A 102 29.44 -30.98 -1.77
C PRO A 102 28.52 -32.15 -1.35
N PRO A 103 27.23 -32.05 -1.57
CA PRO A 103 26.29 -33.11 -1.19
C PRO A 103 26.56 -34.38 -1.99
N LYS A 104 26.73 -35.50 -1.27
CA LYS A 104 26.94 -36.83 -1.87
C LYS A 104 25.63 -37.59 -2.10
N ASN A 105 24.52 -37.11 -1.58
CA ASN A 105 23.22 -37.72 -1.69
C ASN A 105 22.22 -36.74 -2.35
N TYR A 106 21.54 -37.20 -3.37
CA TYR A 106 20.53 -36.43 -4.08
C TYR A 106 19.25 -36.16 -3.27
N ARG A 107 19.04 -36.93 -2.21
CA ARG A 107 17.85 -36.80 -1.35
C ARG A 107 18.06 -35.68 -0.34
N TYR A 108 17.07 -34.84 -0.21
CA TYR A 108 17.00 -33.89 0.89
C TYR A 108 16.84 -34.61 2.23
N SER A 109 17.38 -34.01 3.29
CA SER A 109 17.34 -34.61 4.64
C SER A 109 15.91 -34.93 5.13
N PHE A 110 14.93 -34.11 4.79
CA PHE A 110 13.53 -34.32 5.15
C PHE A 110 12.85 -35.49 4.40
N LEU A 111 13.45 -36.02 3.35
CA LEU A 111 12.97 -37.20 2.62
C LEU A 111 13.57 -38.50 3.15
N LYS A 112 14.48 -38.46 4.11
CA LYS A 112 15.00 -39.66 4.77
C LYS A 112 13.93 -40.10 5.76
N LYS A 113 13.37 -41.31 5.55
CA LYS A 113 12.60 -41.99 6.59
C LYS A 113 13.58 -42.36 7.71
N GLU A 114 13.20 -42.07 8.97
CA GLU A 114 13.87 -42.58 10.15
C GLU A 114 13.88 -44.12 10.16
#